data_de6e7db435a7c71e22a08d04852a14ea
#
_entry.id   de6e7db435a7c71e22a08d04852a14ea
#
_cell.length_a   1.000
_cell.length_b   1.000
_cell.length_c   1.000
_cell.angle_alpha   90.00
_cell.angle_beta   90.00
_cell.angle_gamma   90.00
#
_symmetry.space_group_name_H-M   'P 1'
#
loop_
_entity.id
_entity.type
_entity.pdbx_description
1 polymer ?
#
loop_
_entity_poly.entity_id
_entity_poly.type
_entity_poly.pdbx_seq_one_letter_code
_entity_poly.pdbx_strand_id
1 'polypeptide(L)'
;MGLLNDNLINIDVRCKGKDDLIKYLSHKADEEGKLYDVNKYIHDVYQREKEYSTAFGYLIAIPHAKSSAVKNSFFTFARLKEPIKWDDNLVQLVFMIGVPDKDANNEHLKILAAISRKLIDESFREELLKAASTYQIRTMLDRVVSESRF
;
A
#
# COMPACT_ATOMS: atom_id res chain seq x y z
N MET A 1 -9.82 6.36 -14.38
CA MET A 1 -9.19 6.82 -13.14
C MET A 1 -8.27 5.75 -12.62
N GLY A 2 -7.11 6.14 -12.26
CA GLY A 2 -6.08 5.22 -11.87
C GLY A 2 -6.23 4.71 -10.46
N LEU A 3 -5.59 3.57 -10.20
CA LEU A 3 -5.45 3.02 -8.85
C LEU A 3 -4.66 3.96 -7.96
N LEU A 4 -3.83 4.80 -8.55
CA LEU A 4 -2.83 5.61 -7.89
C LEU A 4 -2.91 7.05 -8.39
N ASN A 5 -2.77 8.00 -7.47
CA ASN A 5 -2.61 9.41 -7.82
C ASN A 5 -1.66 10.07 -6.81
N ASP A 6 -1.32 11.33 -7.03
CA ASP A 6 -0.33 12.01 -6.18
C ASP A 6 -0.75 12.06 -4.72
N ASN A 7 -2.05 12.16 -4.43
CA ASN A 7 -2.54 12.23 -3.06
C ASN A 7 -2.46 10.88 -2.33
N LEU A 8 -2.22 9.80 -3.06
CA LEU A 8 -2.06 8.47 -2.50
C LEU A 8 -0.59 8.07 -2.34
N ILE A 9 0.31 9.02 -2.62
CA ILE A 9 1.75 8.82 -2.41
C ILE A 9 2.19 9.76 -1.31
N ASN A 10 2.69 9.17 -0.23
CA ASN A 10 3.03 9.91 0.98
C ASN A 10 4.50 9.68 1.32
N ILE A 11 5.28 10.75 1.35
CA ILE A 11 6.70 10.65 1.65
C ILE A 11 7.03 11.35 2.96
N ASP A 12 8.07 10.84 3.61
CA ASP A 12 8.57 11.36 4.89
C ASP A 12 7.49 11.38 5.97
N VAL A 13 6.65 10.35 5.99
CA VAL A 13 5.57 10.21 6.95
C VAL A 13 6.15 9.87 8.33
N ARG A 14 5.64 10.52 9.35
CA ARG A 14 5.96 10.19 10.75
C ARG A 14 4.76 9.52 11.37
N CYS A 15 4.97 8.37 11.96
CA CYS A 15 3.90 7.66 12.66
C CYS A 15 4.49 6.85 13.81
N LYS A 16 3.63 6.50 14.76
CA LYS A 16 4.07 5.81 15.98
C LYS A 16 4.28 4.32 15.78
N GLY A 17 3.56 3.72 14.84
CA GLY A 17 3.65 2.30 14.62
C GLY A 17 2.65 1.83 13.57
N LYS A 18 2.52 0.52 13.48
CA LYS A 18 1.68 -0.17 12.50
C LYS A 18 0.24 0.32 12.47
N ASP A 19 -0.41 0.39 13.64
CA ASP A 19 -1.83 0.76 13.71
C ASP A 19 -2.04 2.20 13.25
N ASP A 20 -1.18 3.09 13.68
CA ASP A 20 -1.22 4.50 13.33
C ASP A 20 -1.11 4.67 11.80
N LEU A 21 -0.18 3.93 11.19
CA LEU A 21 0.04 4.01 9.76
C LEU A 21 -1.12 3.44 8.95
N ILE A 22 -1.68 2.31 9.37
CA ILE A 22 -2.83 1.72 8.67
C ILE A 22 -4.00 2.70 8.68
N LYS A 23 -4.26 3.34 9.81
CA LYS A 23 -5.31 4.34 9.90
C LYS A 23 -5.02 5.54 9.01
N TYR A 24 -3.80 6.04 9.05
CA TYR A 24 -3.40 7.19 8.24
C TYR A 24 -3.63 6.95 6.75
N LEU A 25 -3.14 5.82 6.24
CA LEU A 25 -3.28 5.51 4.81
C LEU A 25 -4.74 5.23 4.43
N SER A 26 -5.50 4.59 5.31
CA SER A 26 -6.92 4.33 5.06
C SER A 26 -7.71 5.64 4.96
N HIS A 27 -7.42 6.60 5.82
CA HIS A 27 -8.06 7.91 5.75
C HIS A 27 -7.67 8.66 4.48
N LYS A 28 -6.44 8.51 4.00
CA LYS A 28 -6.05 9.11 2.72
C LYS A 28 -6.87 8.53 1.56
N ALA A 29 -7.08 7.22 1.56
CA ALA A 29 -7.91 6.57 0.53
C ALA A 29 -9.36 7.06 0.63
N ASP A 30 -9.86 7.23 1.84
CA ASP A 30 -11.22 7.73 2.07
C ASP A 30 -11.38 9.16 1.54
N GLU A 31 -10.40 10.02 1.78
CA GLU A 31 -10.41 11.40 1.27
C GLU A 31 -10.44 11.44 -0.25
N GLU A 32 -9.88 10.42 -0.90
CA GLU A 32 -9.89 10.31 -2.36
C GLU A 32 -11.13 9.61 -2.91
N GLY A 33 -12.12 9.37 -2.05
CA GLY A 33 -13.39 8.78 -2.48
C GLY A 33 -13.33 7.31 -2.81
N LYS A 34 -12.34 6.60 -2.32
CA LYS A 34 -12.15 5.18 -2.64
C LYS A 34 -12.93 4.23 -1.76
N LEU A 35 -13.42 4.71 -0.63
CA LEU A 35 -14.07 3.87 0.37
C LEU A 35 -15.51 4.30 0.61
N TYR A 36 -16.38 3.30 0.90
CA TYR A 36 -17.71 3.55 1.43
C TYR A 36 -17.68 3.75 2.94
N ASP A 37 -16.75 3.05 3.61
CA ASP A 37 -16.71 2.99 5.08
C ASP A 37 -15.27 2.77 5.52
N VAL A 38 -14.61 3.84 5.94
CA VAL A 38 -13.20 3.76 6.31
C VAL A 38 -12.97 2.85 7.52
N ASN A 39 -13.86 2.87 8.49
CA ASN A 39 -13.70 2.04 9.70
C ASN A 39 -13.80 0.56 9.38
N LYS A 40 -14.73 0.20 8.49
CA LYS A 40 -14.85 -1.19 8.07
C LYS A 40 -13.63 -1.64 7.28
N TYR A 41 -13.11 -0.77 6.41
CA TYR A 41 -11.91 -1.11 5.66
C TYR A 41 -10.73 -1.35 6.60
N ILE A 42 -10.54 -0.47 7.58
CA ILE A 42 -9.47 -0.63 8.57
C ILE A 42 -9.63 -1.96 9.31
N HIS A 43 -10.85 -2.29 9.72
CA HIS A 43 -11.14 -3.56 10.37
C HIS A 43 -10.73 -4.75 9.50
N ASP A 44 -11.08 -4.69 8.22
CA ASP A 44 -10.78 -5.79 7.29
C ASP A 44 -9.28 -5.94 7.05
N VAL A 45 -8.54 -4.82 7.01
CA VAL A 45 -7.08 -4.88 6.94
C VAL A 45 -6.50 -5.57 8.17
N TYR A 46 -7.01 -5.23 9.36
CA TYR A 46 -6.55 -5.88 10.59
C TYR A 46 -6.87 -7.37 10.60
N GLN A 47 -8.03 -7.77 10.10
CA GLN A 47 -8.38 -9.19 10.04
C GLN A 47 -7.37 -9.95 9.17
N ARG A 48 -6.96 -9.34 8.05
CA ARG A 48 -5.95 -9.93 7.19
C ARG A 48 -4.59 -10.00 7.90
N GLU A 49 -4.20 -8.95 8.62
CA GLU A 49 -2.92 -8.92 9.34
C GLU A 49 -2.87 -9.96 10.45
N LYS A 50 -4.01 -10.29 11.05
CA LYS A 50 -4.07 -11.29 12.10
C LYS A 50 -3.76 -12.71 11.61
N GLU A 51 -4.01 -12.98 10.34
CA GLU A 51 -3.71 -14.30 9.78
C GLU A 51 -2.21 -14.54 9.79
N TYR A 52 -1.46 -13.57 9.31
CA TYR A 52 -0.02 -13.42 9.45
C TYR A 52 0.37 -12.06 8.92
N SER A 53 1.51 -11.56 9.39
CA SER A 53 1.99 -10.23 9.06
C SER A 53 2.23 -10.06 7.56
N THR A 54 1.93 -8.87 7.02
CA THR A 54 2.26 -8.53 5.64
C THR A 54 3.64 -7.89 5.50
N ALA A 55 4.37 -7.72 6.60
CA ALA A 55 5.79 -7.32 6.54
C ALA A 55 6.62 -8.56 6.15
N PHE A 56 7.42 -8.43 5.09
CA PHE A 56 8.13 -9.60 4.59
C PHE A 56 9.65 -9.39 4.45
N GLY A 57 10.19 -8.39 5.12
CA GLY A 57 11.61 -8.10 5.07
C GLY A 57 11.92 -6.93 4.15
N TYR A 58 13.20 -6.59 4.03
CA TYR A 58 13.65 -5.46 3.21
C TYR A 58 13.00 -4.13 3.60
N LEU A 59 12.54 -3.99 4.85
CA LEU A 59 11.87 -2.79 5.36
C LEU A 59 10.51 -2.56 4.70
N ILE A 60 9.81 -3.61 4.26
CA ILE A 60 8.58 -3.49 3.47
C ILE A 60 7.40 -4.19 4.13
N ALA A 61 6.22 -3.55 4.08
CA ALA A 61 4.95 -4.18 4.41
C ALA A 61 3.93 -3.87 3.32
N ILE A 62 3.00 -4.81 3.10
CA ILE A 62 1.95 -4.66 2.09
C ILE A 62 0.58 -4.93 2.72
N PRO A 63 0.09 -4.04 3.61
CA PRO A 63 -1.25 -4.22 4.17
C PRO A 63 -2.29 -4.11 3.07
N HIS A 64 -3.31 -4.97 3.13
CA HIS A 64 -4.31 -4.98 2.07
C HIS A 64 -5.59 -5.65 2.55
N ALA A 65 -6.69 -5.36 1.84
CA ALA A 65 -7.94 -6.06 2.07
C ALA A 65 -8.79 -6.05 0.81
N LYS A 66 -9.48 -7.16 0.62
CA LYS A 66 -10.57 -7.29 -0.32
C LYS A 66 -11.83 -7.11 0.53
N SER A 67 -12.59 -6.04 0.29
CA SER A 67 -13.59 -5.60 1.26
C SER A 67 -14.79 -4.95 0.60
N SER A 68 -15.99 -5.20 1.15
CA SER A 68 -17.21 -4.51 0.71
C SER A 68 -17.16 -3.02 1.03
N ALA A 69 -16.24 -2.59 1.89
CA ALA A 69 -16.05 -1.18 2.21
C ALA A 69 -15.32 -0.42 1.11
N VAL A 70 -14.73 -1.13 0.13
CA VAL A 70 -14.00 -0.48 -0.95
C VAL A 70 -14.95 -0.19 -2.11
N LYS A 71 -15.02 1.08 -2.50
CA LYS A 71 -15.83 1.55 -3.61
C LYS A 71 -15.10 1.38 -4.93
N ASN A 72 -13.87 1.88 -4.99
CA ASN A 72 -13.00 1.78 -6.15
C ASN A 72 -11.64 1.26 -5.69
N SER A 73 -11.08 0.34 -6.45
CA SER A 73 -9.74 -0.20 -6.14
C SER A 73 -8.72 0.92 -6.03
N PHE A 74 -7.79 0.78 -5.11
CA PHE A 74 -6.76 1.79 -4.90
C PHE A 74 -5.45 1.15 -4.46
N PHE A 75 -4.39 1.93 -4.61
CA PHE A 75 -3.06 1.57 -4.21
C PHE A 75 -2.46 2.81 -3.57
N THR A 76 -2.03 2.72 -2.32
CA THR A 76 -1.36 3.83 -1.66
C THR A 76 0.06 3.44 -1.30
N PHE A 77 0.91 4.43 -1.19
CA PHE A 77 2.30 4.25 -0.83
C PHE A 77 2.67 5.20 0.29
N ALA A 78 3.46 4.71 1.24
CA ALA A 78 4.07 5.56 2.25
C ALA A 78 5.53 5.23 2.40
N ARG A 79 6.36 6.28 2.40
CA ARG A 79 7.74 6.17 2.83
C ARG A 79 7.84 6.88 4.16
N LEU A 80 8.25 6.14 5.17
CA LEU A 80 8.33 6.67 6.52
C LEU A 80 9.63 7.43 6.71
N LYS A 81 9.57 8.48 7.53
CA LYS A 81 10.77 9.24 7.88
C LYS A 81 11.79 8.36 8.58
N GLU A 82 11.29 7.49 9.48
CA GLU A 82 12.11 6.53 10.21
C GLU A 82 11.42 5.18 10.21
N PRO A 83 12.17 4.07 10.20
CA PRO A 83 11.55 2.75 10.26
C PRO A 83 10.73 2.59 11.54
N ILE A 84 9.64 1.84 11.44
CA ILE A 84 8.80 1.50 12.59
C ILE A 84 8.76 -0.01 12.76
N LYS A 85 8.41 -0.44 13.97
CA LYS A 85 8.24 -1.86 14.25
C LYS A 85 6.89 -2.32 13.68
N TRP A 86 6.92 -3.39 12.92
CA TRP A 86 5.73 -4.01 12.32
C TRP A 86 5.81 -5.48 12.67
N ASP A 87 5.18 -5.84 13.80
CA ASP A 87 5.32 -7.18 14.40
C ASP A 87 6.81 -7.46 14.65
N ASP A 88 7.40 -8.46 14.01
CA ASP A 88 8.80 -8.82 14.23
C ASP A 88 9.77 -8.15 13.27
N ASN A 89 9.29 -7.26 12.42
CA ASN A 89 10.11 -6.62 11.39
C ASN A 89 10.17 -5.11 11.55
N LEU A 90 11.22 -4.49 11.01
CA LEU A 90 11.26 -3.05 10.82
C LEU A 90 10.74 -2.73 9.43
N VAL A 91 9.95 -1.67 9.31
CA VAL A 91 9.31 -1.29 8.05
C VAL A 91 9.48 0.20 7.82
N GLN A 92 9.81 0.57 6.60
CA GLN A 92 9.93 1.97 6.17
C GLN A 92 9.16 2.25 4.88
N LEU A 93 8.92 1.22 4.05
CA LEU A 93 8.14 1.34 2.82
C LEU A 93 6.87 0.54 2.98
N VAL A 94 5.73 1.19 2.76
CA VAL A 94 4.43 0.54 2.93
C VAL A 94 3.59 0.73 1.67
N PHE A 95 3.05 -0.37 1.17
CA PHE A 95 2.17 -0.40 0.00
C PHE A 95 0.82 -0.93 0.45
N MET A 96 -0.20 -0.08 0.48
CA MET A 96 -1.53 -0.51 0.88
C MET A 96 -2.43 -0.65 -0.33
N ILE A 97 -3.18 -1.74 -0.38
CA ILE A 97 -4.06 -2.05 -1.50
C ILE A 97 -5.47 -2.33 -0.98
N GLY A 98 -6.46 -1.75 -1.64
CA GLY A 98 -7.85 -2.07 -1.37
C GLY A 98 -8.56 -2.40 -2.66
N VAL A 99 -9.36 -3.46 -2.66
CA VAL A 99 -10.20 -3.81 -3.80
C VAL A 99 -11.58 -4.21 -3.31
N PRO A 100 -12.63 -4.00 -4.14
CA PRO A 100 -13.98 -4.45 -3.76
C PRO A 100 -14.01 -5.96 -3.54
N ASP A 101 -14.89 -6.40 -2.65
CA ASP A 101 -15.06 -7.83 -2.36
C ASP A 101 -15.55 -8.63 -3.58
N LYS A 102 -16.11 -7.94 -4.56
CA LYS A 102 -16.55 -8.55 -5.82
C LYS A 102 -15.50 -8.43 -6.92
N ASP A 103 -14.23 -8.54 -6.55
CA ASP A 103 -13.11 -8.47 -7.49
C ASP A 103 -13.06 -9.76 -8.33
N ALA A 104 -13.89 -9.80 -9.37
CA ALA A 104 -14.07 -10.99 -10.20
C ALA A 104 -12.80 -11.39 -10.96
N ASN A 105 -11.90 -10.44 -11.20
CA ASN A 105 -10.69 -10.68 -11.98
C ASN A 105 -9.46 -10.91 -11.09
N ASN A 106 -9.64 -11.00 -9.78
CA ASN A 106 -8.54 -11.14 -8.83
C ASN A 106 -7.46 -10.07 -9.03
N GLU A 107 -7.91 -8.84 -9.28
CA GLU A 107 -7.01 -7.71 -9.55
C GLU A 107 -6.02 -7.49 -8.42
N HIS A 108 -6.47 -7.66 -7.15
CA HIS A 108 -5.60 -7.48 -5.99
C HIS A 108 -4.42 -8.45 -6.01
N LEU A 109 -4.64 -9.70 -6.44
CA LEU A 109 -3.57 -10.69 -6.51
C LEU A 109 -2.56 -10.33 -7.58
N LYS A 110 -3.03 -9.79 -8.70
CA LYS A 110 -2.15 -9.36 -9.79
C LYS A 110 -1.26 -8.21 -9.36
N ILE A 111 -1.84 -7.24 -8.67
CA ILE A 111 -1.10 -6.08 -8.17
C ILE A 111 -0.08 -6.52 -7.12
N LEU A 112 -0.49 -7.35 -6.16
CA LEU A 112 0.41 -7.87 -5.13
C LEU A 112 1.59 -8.62 -5.75
N ALA A 113 1.31 -9.46 -6.74
CA ALA A 113 2.36 -10.23 -7.40
C ALA A 113 3.34 -9.32 -8.14
N ALA A 114 2.83 -8.32 -8.84
CA ALA A 114 3.68 -7.39 -9.59
C ALA A 114 4.59 -6.60 -8.66
N ILE A 115 4.03 -6.08 -7.57
CA ILE A 115 4.80 -5.33 -6.58
C ILE A 115 5.84 -6.23 -5.93
N SER A 116 5.45 -7.42 -5.51
CA SER A 116 6.36 -8.35 -4.84
C SER A 116 7.55 -8.71 -5.72
N ARG A 117 7.30 -8.97 -7.01
CA ARG A 117 8.38 -9.26 -7.96
C ARG A 117 9.35 -8.10 -8.10
N LYS A 118 8.81 -6.87 -8.16
CA LYS A 118 9.63 -5.68 -8.34
C LYS A 118 10.45 -5.39 -7.09
N LEU A 119 9.90 -5.66 -5.91
CA LEU A 119 10.55 -5.37 -4.64
C LEU A 119 11.70 -6.33 -4.31
N ILE A 120 11.86 -7.41 -5.06
CA ILE A 120 13.03 -8.27 -4.94
C ILE A 120 14.28 -7.54 -5.48
N ASP A 121 14.08 -6.64 -6.43
CA ASP A 121 15.16 -5.86 -7.04
C ASP A 121 15.65 -4.78 -6.07
N GLU A 122 16.88 -4.92 -5.61
CA GLU A 122 17.50 -3.97 -4.67
C GLU A 122 17.54 -2.56 -5.23
N SER A 123 17.85 -2.41 -6.53
CA SER A 123 17.89 -1.09 -7.15
C SER A 123 16.57 -0.38 -7.08
N PHE A 124 15.49 -1.09 -7.28
CA PHE A 124 14.14 -0.52 -7.21
C PHE A 124 13.84 -0.02 -5.78
N ARG A 125 14.18 -0.83 -4.77
CA ARG A 125 13.98 -0.44 -3.37
C ARG A 125 14.80 0.81 -3.02
N GLU A 126 16.05 0.85 -3.47
CA GLU A 126 16.92 2.00 -3.21
C GLU A 126 16.39 3.26 -3.88
N GLU A 127 15.88 3.16 -5.10
CA GLU A 127 15.29 4.31 -5.78
C GLU A 127 14.08 4.84 -5.02
N LEU A 128 13.23 3.94 -4.49
CA LEU A 128 12.08 4.37 -3.68
C LEU A 128 12.53 5.10 -2.42
N LEU A 129 13.58 4.61 -1.77
CA LEU A 129 14.09 5.22 -0.53
C LEU A 129 14.73 6.58 -0.79
N LYS A 130 15.29 6.78 -1.98
CA LYS A 130 16.04 8.00 -2.31
C LYS A 130 15.24 9.01 -3.13
N ALA A 131 14.09 8.62 -3.66
CA ALA A 131 13.31 9.49 -4.53
C ALA A 131 13.01 10.81 -3.86
N ALA A 132 13.22 11.91 -4.58
CA ALA A 132 13.10 13.25 -4.03
C ALA A 132 11.69 13.82 -4.15
N SER A 133 10.84 13.24 -4.99
CA SER A 133 9.51 13.80 -5.26
C SER A 133 8.45 12.73 -5.38
N THR A 134 7.23 13.14 -5.11
CA THR A 134 6.02 12.34 -5.33
C THR A 134 5.93 11.89 -6.78
N TYR A 135 6.23 12.78 -7.71
CA TYR A 135 6.15 12.49 -9.14
C TYR A 135 7.07 11.32 -9.53
N GLN A 136 8.29 11.33 -9.02
CA GLN A 136 9.26 10.26 -9.32
C GLN A 136 8.74 8.90 -8.84
N ILE A 137 8.24 8.86 -7.61
CA ILE A 137 7.68 7.64 -7.03
C ILE A 137 6.47 7.20 -7.82
N ARG A 138 5.57 8.12 -8.13
CA ARG A 138 4.36 7.80 -8.89
C ARG A 138 4.69 7.17 -10.24
N THR A 139 5.67 7.74 -10.95
CA THR A 139 6.09 7.21 -12.24
C THR A 139 6.58 5.77 -12.10
N MET A 140 7.38 5.50 -11.08
CA MET A 140 7.87 4.14 -10.81
C MET A 140 6.74 3.17 -10.55
N LEU A 141 5.81 3.55 -9.67
CA LEU A 141 4.73 2.67 -9.25
C LEU A 141 3.66 2.50 -10.33
N ASP A 142 3.36 3.54 -11.10
CA ASP A 142 2.42 3.44 -12.22
C ASP A 142 2.90 2.40 -13.23
N ARG A 143 4.20 2.34 -13.48
CA ARG A 143 4.77 1.36 -14.38
C ARG A 143 4.55 -0.06 -13.88
N VAL A 144 4.79 -0.28 -12.59
CA VAL A 144 4.57 -1.61 -11.98
C VAL A 144 3.12 -2.02 -12.07
N VAL A 145 2.19 -1.13 -11.72
CA VAL A 145 0.76 -1.42 -11.75
C VAL A 145 0.28 -1.67 -13.18
N SER A 146 0.76 -0.90 -14.14
CA SER A 146 0.39 -1.10 -15.56
C SER A 146 0.82 -2.47 -16.06
N GLU A 147 2.03 -2.90 -15.71
CA GLU A 147 2.54 -4.20 -16.11
C GLU A 147 1.70 -5.34 -15.51
N SER A 148 1.10 -5.13 -14.34
CA SER A 148 0.32 -6.16 -13.66
C SER A 148 -0.99 -6.50 -14.37
N ARG A 149 -1.42 -5.68 -15.33
CA ARG A 149 -2.71 -5.83 -15.99
C ARG A 149 -2.66 -6.63 -17.29
N PHE A 150 -1.50 -7.11 -17.66
CA PHE A 150 -1.31 -7.90 -18.86
C PHE A 150 -1.24 -9.38 -18.59
#